data_f9375fb05df892d131f0bf53aa998897
#
_entry.id   f9375fb05df892d131f0bf53aa998897
#
_cell.length_a   1.000
_cell.length_b   1.000
_cell.length_c   1.000
_cell.angle_alpha   90.00
_cell.angle_beta   90.00
_cell.angle_gamma   90.00
#
_symmetry.space_group_name_H-M   'P 1'
#
loop_
_entity.id
_entity.type
_entity.pdbx_description
1 polymer ?
#
loop_
_entity_poly.entity_id
_entity_poly.type
_entity_poly.pdbx_seq_one_letter_code
_entity_poly.pdbx_strand_id
1 'polypeptide(L)'
;MLLIQSRMDSLTAEITRKKREDADWIDELIDLVLVYDEEIRNAIQEAVQSLYEEQYYGVWYANGAQPLSVPELWQGLHDKLSGENFFERLEELLDPETILIADPKGLADITRQINALIGNEGERAVNAARQQAGIDAEDVADVIATKTWDATLDERTRITHWLLHGQTVGINDWFETVNGRTQRPGEFGVPQEDINCRCRLIIRLHGDYPEHSADSYDEWVRNA
;
A
#
# COMPACT_ATOMS: atom_id res chain seq x y z
N MET A 1 -3.54 -9.62 -1.07
CA MET A 1 -2.24 -10.26 -1.34
C MET A 1 -2.38 -11.67 -1.92
N LEU A 2 -2.98 -12.66 -1.21
CA LEU A 2 -3.10 -14.04 -1.72
C LEU A 2 -3.85 -14.15 -3.05
N LEU A 3 -4.90 -13.35 -3.27
CA LEU A 3 -5.68 -13.37 -4.50
C LEU A 3 -4.86 -12.85 -5.69
N ILE A 4 -4.13 -11.76 -5.51
CA ILE A 4 -3.27 -11.16 -6.55
C ILE A 4 -2.15 -12.13 -6.93
N GLN A 5 -1.49 -12.73 -5.93
CA GLN A 5 -0.47 -13.76 -6.18
C GLN A 5 -1.04 -14.92 -6.98
N SER A 6 -2.23 -15.43 -6.59
CA SER A 6 -2.90 -16.52 -7.32
C SER A 6 -3.21 -16.16 -8.77
N ARG A 7 -3.63 -14.92 -9.05
CA ARG A 7 -3.88 -14.44 -10.42
C ARG A 7 -2.59 -14.36 -11.24
N MET A 8 -1.52 -13.84 -10.66
CA MET A 8 -0.20 -13.78 -11.31
C MET A 8 0.36 -15.17 -11.60
N ASP A 9 0.23 -16.10 -10.67
CA ASP A 9 0.66 -17.50 -10.87
C ASP A 9 -0.16 -18.17 -12.00
N SER A 10 -1.47 -17.91 -12.05
CA SER A 10 -2.34 -18.42 -13.13
C SER A 10 -1.96 -17.85 -14.48
N LEU A 11 -1.74 -16.53 -14.59
CA LEU A 11 -1.30 -15.87 -15.82
C LEU A 11 0.03 -16.48 -16.31
N THR A 12 1.02 -16.59 -15.42
CA THR A 12 2.34 -17.14 -15.74
C THR A 12 2.24 -18.59 -16.25
N ALA A 13 1.42 -19.41 -15.58
CA ALA A 13 1.21 -20.80 -15.99
C ALA A 13 0.55 -20.90 -17.38
N GLU A 14 -0.43 -20.05 -17.67
CA GLU A 14 -1.16 -20.06 -18.93
C GLU A 14 -0.30 -19.54 -20.09
N ILE A 15 0.46 -18.48 -19.89
CA ILE A 15 1.47 -17.99 -20.84
C ILE A 15 2.49 -19.09 -21.15
N THR A 16 3.01 -19.77 -20.14
CA THR A 16 4.00 -20.85 -20.31
C THR A 16 3.41 -22.03 -21.10
N ARG A 17 2.16 -22.36 -20.87
CA ARG A 17 1.45 -23.41 -21.60
C ARG A 17 1.27 -23.03 -23.06
N LYS A 18 0.71 -21.85 -23.35
CA LYS A 18 0.47 -21.38 -24.72
C LYS A 18 1.74 -21.24 -25.53
N LYS A 19 2.84 -20.74 -24.96
CA LYS A 19 4.17 -20.71 -25.62
C LYS A 19 4.66 -22.07 -26.13
N ARG A 20 4.13 -23.17 -25.63
CA ARG A 20 4.53 -24.53 -26.01
C ARG A 20 3.67 -25.14 -27.10
N GLU A 21 2.48 -24.61 -27.32
CA GLU A 21 1.44 -25.35 -28.08
C GLU A 21 1.26 -24.87 -29.52
N ASP A 22 1.54 -23.59 -29.90
CA ASP A 22 1.24 -23.12 -31.26
C ASP A 22 2.02 -21.88 -31.74
N ALA A 23 2.04 -21.66 -33.08
CA ALA A 23 2.68 -20.49 -33.69
C ALA A 23 1.78 -19.26 -33.82
N ASP A 24 0.44 -19.45 -33.79
CA ASP A 24 -0.58 -18.39 -33.94
C ASP A 24 -1.14 -17.86 -32.59
N TRP A 25 -0.43 -18.09 -31.49
CA TRP A 25 -0.88 -17.79 -30.14
C TRP A 25 -0.72 -16.31 -29.72
N ILE A 26 -0.11 -15.47 -30.56
CA ILE A 26 0.22 -14.08 -30.21
C ILE A 26 -1.02 -13.25 -29.93
N ASP A 27 -2.04 -13.28 -30.83
CA ASP A 27 -3.28 -12.51 -30.66
C ASP A 27 -4.06 -13.00 -29.44
N GLU A 28 -4.12 -14.32 -29.23
CA GLU A 28 -4.75 -14.91 -28.04
C GLU A 28 -4.00 -14.56 -26.75
N LEU A 29 -2.68 -14.36 -26.82
CA LEU A 29 -1.90 -13.92 -25.66
C LEU A 29 -2.18 -12.46 -25.33
N ILE A 30 -2.29 -11.59 -26.33
CA ILE A 30 -2.64 -10.19 -26.13
C ILE A 30 -3.98 -10.07 -25.44
N ASP A 31 -5.00 -10.78 -25.95
CA ASP A 31 -6.32 -10.80 -25.32
C ASP A 31 -6.28 -11.33 -23.88
N LEU A 32 -5.49 -12.39 -23.63
CA LEU A 32 -5.31 -12.96 -22.31
C LEU A 32 -4.66 -11.96 -21.36
N VAL A 33 -3.58 -11.29 -21.77
CA VAL A 33 -2.88 -10.31 -20.95
C VAL A 33 -3.80 -9.14 -20.61
N LEU A 34 -4.60 -8.65 -21.56
CA LEU A 34 -5.55 -7.56 -21.32
C LEU A 34 -6.63 -7.93 -20.31
N VAL A 35 -7.18 -9.15 -20.38
CA VAL A 35 -8.16 -9.63 -19.38
C VAL A 35 -7.54 -9.73 -18.00
N TYR A 36 -6.33 -10.29 -17.89
CA TYR A 36 -5.64 -10.40 -16.60
C TYR A 36 -5.19 -9.05 -16.06
N ASP A 37 -4.82 -8.08 -16.90
CA ASP A 37 -4.48 -6.73 -16.49
C ASP A 37 -5.67 -6.06 -15.77
N GLU A 38 -6.87 -6.11 -16.34
CA GLU A 38 -8.07 -5.57 -15.71
C GLU A 38 -8.41 -6.26 -14.40
N GLU A 39 -8.36 -7.61 -14.36
CA GLU A 39 -8.62 -8.37 -13.14
C GLU A 39 -7.58 -8.08 -12.04
N ILE A 40 -6.31 -7.94 -12.40
CA ILE A 40 -5.23 -7.61 -11.47
C ILE A 40 -5.41 -6.20 -10.92
N ARG A 41 -5.72 -5.21 -11.77
CA ARG A 41 -5.98 -3.83 -11.35
C ARG A 41 -7.13 -3.75 -10.36
N ASN A 42 -8.26 -4.37 -10.68
CA ASN A 42 -9.43 -4.40 -9.81
C ASN A 42 -9.11 -5.07 -8.46
N ALA A 43 -8.43 -6.20 -8.47
CA ALA A 43 -8.01 -6.89 -7.26
C ALA A 43 -7.04 -6.08 -6.40
N ILE A 44 -6.13 -5.32 -7.04
CA ILE A 44 -5.21 -4.42 -6.33
C ILE A 44 -6.00 -3.27 -5.69
N GLN A 45 -6.91 -2.63 -6.43
CA GLN A 45 -7.72 -1.53 -5.93
C GLN A 45 -8.55 -1.96 -4.71
N GLU A 46 -9.26 -3.09 -4.82
CA GLU A 46 -10.04 -3.63 -3.70
C GLU A 46 -9.16 -3.97 -2.49
N ALA A 47 -8.01 -4.60 -2.70
CA ALA A 47 -7.10 -4.96 -1.63
C ALA A 47 -6.49 -3.72 -0.94
N VAL A 48 -6.09 -2.72 -1.71
CA VAL A 48 -5.53 -1.47 -1.20
C VAL A 48 -6.59 -0.67 -0.45
N GLN A 49 -7.81 -0.61 -0.98
CA GLN A 49 -8.93 0.04 -0.32
C GLN A 49 -9.25 -0.62 1.02
N SER A 50 -9.43 -1.95 1.03
CA SER A 50 -9.70 -2.69 2.26
C SER A 50 -8.59 -2.51 3.31
N LEU A 51 -7.33 -2.54 2.88
CA LEU A 51 -6.19 -2.33 3.75
C LEU A 51 -6.15 -0.91 4.32
N TYR A 52 -6.49 0.08 3.51
CA TYR A 52 -6.57 1.47 3.94
C TYR A 52 -7.67 1.65 5.00
N GLU A 53 -8.88 1.13 4.75
CA GLU A 53 -9.99 1.18 5.70
C GLU A 53 -9.60 0.57 7.04
N GLU A 54 -9.05 -0.64 7.02
CA GLU A 54 -8.58 -1.33 8.22
C GLU A 54 -7.57 -0.50 9.02
N GLN A 55 -6.60 0.10 8.34
CA GLN A 55 -5.55 0.86 9.00
C GLN A 55 -6.04 2.23 9.50
N TYR A 56 -6.92 2.89 8.76
CA TYR A 56 -7.55 4.13 9.15
C TYR A 56 -8.36 3.95 10.45
N TYR A 57 -9.30 3.02 10.45
CA TYR A 57 -10.12 2.72 11.63
C TYR A 57 -9.30 2.10 12.76
N GLY A 58 -8.25 1.36 12.44
CA GLY A 58 -7.34 0.81 13.42
C GLY A 58 -6.63 1.87 14.28
N VAL A 59 -6.38 3.07 13.74
CA VAL A 59 -5.84 4.19 14.51
C VAL A 59 -6.85 4.66 15.56
N TRP A 60 -8.10 4.85 15.20
CA TRP A 60 -9.16 5.27 16.13
C TRP A 60 -9.34 4.24 17.24
N TYR A 61 -9.49 2.98 16.87
CA TYR A 61 -9.62 1.89 17.83
C TYR A 61 -8.42 1.80 18.79
N ALA A 62 -7.20 1.85 18.27
CA ALA A 62 -5.97 1.75 19.07
C ALA A 62 -5.77 2.91 20.05
N ASN A 63 -6.40 4.06 19.78
CA ASN A 63 -6.41 5.21 20.69
C ASN A 63 -7.63 5.23 21.63
N GLY A 64 -8.49 4.21 21.59
CA GLY A 64 -9.71 4.15 22.40
C GLY A 64 -10.82 5.08 21.92
N ALA A 65 -10.69 5.67 20.72
CA ALA A 65 -11.58 6.67 20.20
C ALA A 65 -12.70 6.08 19.33
N GLN A 66 -13.90 6.68 19.41
CA GLN A 66 -14.97 6.41 18.45
C GLN A 66 -14.67 7.18 17.16
N PRO A 67 -14.73 6.57 15.96
CA PRO A 67 -14.52 7.32 14.73
C PRO A 67 -15.69 8.27 14.54
N LEU A 68 -15.37 9.51 14.20
CA LEU A 68 -16.38 10.42 13.73
C LEU A 68 -16.70 10.03 12.28
N SER A 69 -17.98 9.90 11.95
CA SER A 69 -18.43 9.59 10.60
C SER A 69 -17.81 10.57 9.61
N VAL A 70 -16.93 10.07 8.75
CA VAL A 70 -16.31 10.87 7.68
C VAL A 70 -16.89 10.41 6.35
N PRO A 71 -17.99 11.03 5.88
CA PRO A 71 -18.75 10.52 4.73
C PRO A 71 -18.03 10.63 3.37
N GLU A 72 -16.93 11.38 3.26
CA GLU A 72 -16.38 11.80 1.96
C GLU A 72 -14.93 11.34 1.70
N LEU A 73 -14.35 10.50 2.58
CA LEU A 73 -12.94 10.09 2.51
C LEU A 73 -12.57 9.28 1.25
N TRP A 74 -13.55 8.64 0.64
CA TRP A 74 -13.32 7.62 -0.39
C TRP A 74 -13.09 8.16 -1.81
N GLN A 75 -13.64 9.31 -2.16
CA GLN A 75 -13.53 9.84 -3.54
C GLN A 75 -12.14 10.41 -3.87
N GLY A 76 -11.43 10.95 -2.88
CA GLY A 76 -10.08 11.49 -3.08
C GLY A 76 -8.95 10.49 -2.87
N LEU A 77 -9.27 9.29 -2.37
CA LEU A 77 -8.28 8.28 -2.03
C LEU A 77 -7.74 7.54 -3.26
N HIS A 78 -8.63 7.24 -4.19
CA HIS A 78 -8.31 6.57 -5.44
C HIS A 78 -7.18 7.30 -6.21
N ASP A 79 -7.25 8.64 -6.24
CA ASP A 79 -6.27 9.47 -6.95
C ASP A 79 -4.95 9.66 -6.18
N LYS A 80 -4.94 9.39 -4.86
CA LYS A 80 -3.76 9.58 -4.01
C LYS A 80 -2.98 8.30 -3.72
N LEU A 81 -3.65 7.14 -3.71
CA LEU A 81 -3.02 5.86 -3.39
C LEU A 81 -2.40 5.18 -4.60
N SER A 82 -3.06 5.26 -5.74
CA SER A 82 -2.51 4.85 -7.01
C SER A 82 -1.82 6.04 -7.65
N GLY A 83 -0.63 6.39 -7.17
CA GLY A 83 0.21 7.36 -7.88
C GLY A 83 0.34 6.94 -9.35
N GLU A 84 0.24 7.89 -10.27
CA GLU A 84 0.36 7.67 -11.73
C GLU A 84 1.46 6.65 -12.06
N ASN A 85 2.57 6.71 -11.36
CA ASN A 85 3.72 5.82 -11.53
C ASN A 85 3.48 4.34 -11.19
N PHE A 86 2.48 3.98 -10.35
CA PHE A 86 2.23 2.57 -10.01
C PHE A 86 1.57 1.84 -11.17
N PHE A 87 0.50 2.38 -11.71
CA PHE A 87 -0.21 1.77 -12.84
C PHE A 87 0.59 1.84 -14.14
N GLU A 88 1.29 2.94 -14.42
CA GLU A 88 2.24 3.02 -15.54
C GLU A 88 3.30 1.92 -15.45
N ARG A 89 3.89 1.73 -14.28
CA ARG A 89 4.89 0.69 -14.07
C ARG A 89 4.30 -0.73 -14.17
N LEU A 90 3.07 -0.92 -13.72
CA LEU A 90 2.37 -2.19 -13.87
C LEU A 90 2.08 -2.49 -15.35
N GLU A 91 1.66 -1.47 -16.12
CA GLU A 91 1.48 -1.58 -17.58
C GLU A 91 2.76 -1.97 -18.30
N GLU A 92 3.89 -1.32 -17.97
CA GLU A 92 5.19 -1.68 -18.55
C GLU A 92 5.57 -3.14 -18.28
N LEU A 93 5.28 -3.65 -17.08
CA LEU A 93 5.59 -5.03 -16.68
C LEU A 93 4.63 -6.06 -17.31
N LEU A 94 3.39 -5.66 -17.58
CA LEU A 94 2.38 -6.49 -18.23
C LEU A 94 2.31 -6.28 -19.75
N ASP A 95 3.21 -5.47 -20.32
CA ASP A 95 3.25 -5.24 -21.76
C ASP A 95 3.36 -6.57 -22.53
N PRO A 96 2.43 -6.84 -23.48
CA PRO A 96 2.39 -8.11 -24.21
C PRO A 96 3.68 -8.43 -24.97
N GLU A 97 4.35 -7.42 -25.54
CA GLU A 97 5.62 -7.64 -26.27
C GLU A 97 6.72 -8.07 -25.30
N THR A 98 6.81 -7.44 -24.14
CA THR A 98 7.77 -7.79 -23.08
C THR A 98 7.56 -9.23 -22.59
N ILE A 99 6.30 -9.61 -22.35
CA ILE A 99 5.91 -10.96 -21.92
C ILE A 99 6.22 -11.99 -23.03
N LEU A 100 5.94 -11.63 -24.28
CA LEU A 100 6.14 -12.50 -25.42
C LEU A 100 7.59 -12.94 -25.60
N ILE A 101 8.52 -12.01 -25.49
CA ILE A 101 9.96 -12.27 -25.67
C ILE A 101 10.64 -12.88 -24.44
N ALA A 102 10.01 -12.80 -23.27
CA ALA A 102 10.57 -13.31 -22.04
C ALA A 102 10.68 -14.84 -22.03
N ASP A 103 11.83 -15.36 -21.68
CA ASP A 103 12.01 -16.77 -21.36
C ASP A 103 11.42 -17.10 -19.97
N PRO A 104 11.41 -18.36 -19.51
CA PRO A 104 10.87 -18.72 -18.19
C PRO A 104 11.52 -17.96 -17.02
N LYS A 105 12.81 -17.59 -17.13
CA LYS A 105 13.50 -16.80 -16.13
C LYS A 105 13.01 -15.34 -16.16
N GLY A 106 12.86 -14.77 -17.35
CA GLY A 106 12.31 -13.44 -17.56
C GLY A 106 10.89 -13.31 -17.00
N LEU A 107 10.02 -14.30 -17.22
CA LEU A 107 8.68 -14.33 -16.63
C LEU A 107 8.70 -14.37 -15.10
N ALA A 108 9.61 -15.16 -14.52
CA ALA A 108 9.78 -15.19 -13.06
C ALA A 108 10.31 -13.85 -12.51
N ASP A 109 11.16 -13.16 -13.26
CA ASP A 109 11.66 -11.84 -12.90
C ASP A 109 10.56 -10.77 -12.97
N ILE A 110 9.72 -10.79 -14.01
CA ILE A 110 8.54 -9.92 -14.15
C ILE A 110 7.60 -10.13 -12.96
N THR A 111 7.22 -11.39 -12.66
CA THR A 111 6.37 -11.72 -11.51
C THR A 111 6.94 -11.19 -10.19
N ARG A 112 8.25 -11.31 -9.98
CA ARG A 112 8.90 -10.77 -8.79
C ARG A 112 8.82 -9.26 -8.71
N GLN A 113 8.98 -8.56 -9.83
CA GLN A 113 8.88 -7.10 -9.89
C GLN A 113 7.45 -6.63 -9.60
N ILE A 114 6.43 -7.29 -10.15
CA ILE A 114 5.02 -6.99 -9.86
C ILE A 114 4.71 -7.19 -8.38
N ASN A 115 5.14 -8.30 -7.79
CA ASN A 115 4.94 -8.56 -6.36
C ASN A 115 5.62 -7.50 -5.47
N ALA A 116 6.82 -7.05 -5.84
CA ALA A 116 7.52 -5.99 -5.12
C ALA A 116 6.79 -4.64 -5.26
N LEU A 117 6.28 -4.33 -6.44
CA LEU A 117 5.49 -3.12 -6.70
C LEU A 117 4.22 -3.08 -5.84
N ILE A 118 3.45 -4.18 -5.84
CA ILE A 118 2.24 -4.33 -5.02
C ILE A 118 2.55 -4.23 -3.52
N GLY A 119 3.64 -4.86 -3.08
CA GLY A 119 4.06 -4.80 -1.68
C GLY A 119 4.42 -3.38 -1.24
N ASN A 120 5.13 -2.63 -2.07
CA ASN A 120 5.47 -1.24 -1.79
C ASN A 120 4.23 -0.36 -1.71
N GLU A 121 3.26 -0.53 -2.63
CA GLU A 121 2.01 0.23 -2.63
C GLU A 121 1.16 -0.09 -1.40
N GLY A 122 1.09 -1.34 -0.99
CA GLY A 122 0.41 -1.74 0.24
C GLY A 122 0.99 -1.05 1.49
N GLU A 123 2.31 -1.00 1.63
CA GLU A 123 2.94 -0.31 2.77
C GLU A 123 2.74 1.22 2.71
N ARG A 124 2.70 1.81 1.52
CA ARG A 124 2.36 3.24 1.34
C ARG A 124 0.91 3.51 1.75
N ALA A 125 -0.03 2.67 1.33
CA ALA A 125 -1.44 2.76 1.71
C ALA A 125 -1.64 2.67 3.22
N VAL A 126 -0.96 1.74 3.90
CA VAL A 126 -0.96 1.62 5.36
C VAL A 126 -0.55 2.92 6.04
N ASN A 127 0.56 3.51 5.62
CA ASN A 127 1.08 4.73 6.23
C ASN A 127 0.23 5.96 5.88
N ALA A 128 -0.32 6.02 4.66
CA ALA A 128 -1.24 7.07 4.25
C ALA A 128 -2.54 7.04 5.07
N ALA A 129 -3.13 5.87 5.25
CA ALA A 129 -4.33 5.68 6.05
C ALA A 129 -4.14 6.12 7.50
N ARG A 130 -3.05 5.68 8.11
CA ARG A 130 -2.71 6.02 9.50
C ARG A 130 -2.51 7.52 9.68
N GLN A 131 -1.77 8.17 8.78
CA GLN A 131 -1.58 9.62 8.84
C GLN A 131 -2.89 10.36 8.64
N GLN A 132 -3.72 9.93 7.67
CA GLN A 132 -5.01 10.57 7.43
C GLN A 132 -5.94 10.49 8.64
N ALA A 133 -6.00 9.33 9.32
CA ALA A 133 -6.77 9.19 10.55
C ALA A 133 -6.34 10.21 11.63
N GLY A 134 -5.05 10.48 11.76
CA GLY A 134 -4.55 11.51 12.68
C GLY A 134 -4.91 12.92 12.25
N ILE A 135 -4.83 13.24 10.95
CA ILE A 135 -5.24 14.54 10.40
C ILE A 135 -6.73 14.77 10.64
N ASP A 136 -7.56 13.79 10.29
CA ASP A 136 -9.01 13.90 10.45
C ASP A 136 -9.40 14.03 11.94
N ALA A 137 -8.67 13.38 12.83
CA ALA A 137 -8.89 13.53 14.26
C ALA A 137 -8.61 14.97 14.75
N GLU A 138 -7.56 15.63 14.26
CA GLU A 138 -7.32 17.05 14.57
C GLU A 138 -8.40 17.96 13.99
N ASP A 139 -8.92 17.63 12.79
CA ASP A 139 -9.91 18.47 12.10
C ASP A 139 -11.31 18.40 12.73
N VAL A 140 -11.69 17.27 13.32
CA VAL A 140 -13.06 17.01 13.80
C VAL A 140 -13.20 16.96 15.32
N ALA A 141 -12.10 16.84 16.04
CA ALA A 141 -12.06 16.83 17.49
C ALA A 141 -11.01 17.82 18.02
N ASP A 142 -11.19 18.30 19.24
CA ASP A 142 -10.21 19.17 19.91
C ASP A 142 -9.02 18.32 20.44
N VAL A 143 -8.31 17.67 19.52
CA VAL A 143 -7.18 16.79 19.82
C VAL A 143 -5.93 17.23 19.08
N ILE A 144 -4.78 16.81 19.59
CA ILE A 144 -3.48 16.91 18.91
C ILE A 144 -3.07 15.50 18.50
N ALA A 145 -2.76 15.29 17.23
CA ALA A 145 -2.26 14.02 16.75
C ALA A 145 -0.74 14.06 16.55
N THR A 146 -0.07 13.02 17.03
CA THR A 146 1.36 12.81 16.79
C THR A 146 1.60 11.53 16.04
N LYS A 147 2.69 11.49 15.27
CA LYS A 147 3.15 10.30 14.56
C LYS A 147 4.56 9.93 14.96
N THR A 148 4.76 8.65 15.21
CA THR A 148 6.07 8.08 15.56
C THR A 148 6.52 7.14 14.44
N TRP A 149 7.78 7.27 14.03
CA TRP A 149 8.37 6.35 13.05
C TRP A 149 8.68 5.02 13.71
N ASP A 150 8.08 3.95 13.22
CA ASP A 150 8.32 2.57 13.67
C ASP A 150 9.03 1.77 12.59
N ALA A 151 10.33 1.58 12.73
CA ALA A 151 11.12 0.79 11.79
C ALA A 151 11.13 -0.68 12.20
N THR A 152 10.99 -1.57 11.21
CA THR A 152 11.27 -3.00 11.41
C THR A 152 12.77 -3.18 11.63
N LEU A 153 13.18 -3.43 12.87
CA LEU A 153 14.60 -3.49 13.25
C LEU A 153 15.20 -4.87 12.93
N ASP A 154 15.61 -5.05 11.67
CA ASP A 154 16.34 -6.25 11.21
C ASP A 154 17.53 -5.87 10.32
N GLU A 155 18.28 -6.87 9.83
CA GLU A 155 19.46 -6.70 8.99
C GLU A 155 19.21 -5.95 7.68
N ARG A 156 17.96 -5.90 7.21
CA ARG A 156 17.55 -5.22 5.98
C ARG A 156 17.11 -3.78 6.21
N THR A 157 17.05 -3.35 7.46
CA THR A 157 16.64 -1.98 7.80
C THR A 157 17.79 -1.01 7.50
N ARG A 158 17.50 0.00 6.70
CA ARG A 158 18.46 1.05 6.36
C ARG A 158 18.89 1.82 7.59
N ILE A 159 20.14 2.23 7.64
CA ILE A 159 20.67 3.06 8.73
C ILE A 159 19.84 4.33 8.92
N THR A 160 19.44 4.99 7.82
CA THR A 160 18.59 6.19 7.85
C THR A 160 17.25 5.93 8.53
N HIS A 161 16.59 4.82 8.23
CA HIS A 161 15.32 4.43 8.85
C HIS A 161 15.51 3.94 10.30
N TRP A 162 16.62 3.30 10.58
CA TRP A 162 16.97 2.90 11.95
C TRP A 162 17.13 4.13 12.87
N LEU A 163 17.75 5.21 12.37
CA LEU A 163 17.90 6.47 13.08
C LEU A 163 16.59 7.23 13.29
N LEU A 164 15.58 7.01 12.44
CA LEU A 164 14.24 7.57 12.61
C LEU A 164 13.40 6.79 13.64
N HIS A 165 13.74 5.53 13.92
CA HIS A 165 12.94 4.69 14.81
C HIS A 165 12.73 5.35 16.18
N GLY A 166 11.46 5.45 16.59
CA GLY A 166 11.06 6.09 17.84
C GLY A 166 11.01 7.63 17.80
N GLN A 167 11.41 8.28 16.70
CA GLN A 167 11.20 9.72 16.57
C GLN A 167 9.71 10.03 16.45
N THR A 168 9.25 11.00 17.23
CA THR A 168 7.86 11.45 17.26
C THR A 168 7.79 12.92 16.84
N VAL A 169 6.87 13.21 15.93
CA VAL A 169 6.60 14.57 15.40
C VAL A 169 5.09 14.82 15.36
N GLY A 170 4.67 16.06 15.18
CA GLY A 170 3.27 16.40 14.91
C GLY A 170 2.77 15.72 13.63
N ILE A 171 1.47 15.54 13.51
CA ILE A 171 0.87 14.76 12.39
C ILE A 171 1.23 15.34 11.01
N ASN A 172 1.38 16.67 10.91
CA ASN A 172 1.72 17.39 9.69
C ASN A 172 3.22 17.68 9.54
N ASP A 173 4.05 17.32 10.52
CA ASP A 173 5.49 17.58 10.51
C ASP A 173 6.25 16.52 9.67
N TRP A 174 7.53 16.79 9.42
CA TRP A 174 8.39 15.98 8.58
C TRP A 174 9.39 15.18 9.40
N PHE A 175 9.66 13.95 8.96
CA PHE A 175 10.86 13.21 9.32
C PHE A 175 11.97 13.57 8.34
N GLU A 176 13.21 13.67 8.83
CA GLU A 176 14.35 14.08 8.02
C GLU A 176 15.50 13.06 8.10
N THR A 177 16.11 12.79 6.96
CA THR A 177 17.34 12.00 6.83
C THR A 177 18.36 12.76 6.00
N VAL A 178 19.55 12.22 5.88
CA VAL A 178 20.60 12.78 4.98
C VAL A 178 20.18 12.76 3.51
N ASN A 179 19.18 11.94 3.13
CA ASN A 179 18.73 11.75 1.76
C ASN A 179 17.45 12.54 1.43
N GLY A 180 16.87 13.25 2.40
CA GLY A 180 15.67 14.04 2.21
C GLY A 180 14.72 14.01 3.40
N ARG A 181 13.51 14.49 3.16
CA ARG A 181 12.46 14.53 4.16
C ARG A 181 11.18 13.91 3.64
N THR A 182 10.39 13.34 4.54
CA THR A 182 9.09 12.76 4.23
C THR A 182 8.10 12.96 5.37
N GLN A 183 6.82 12.99 5.07
CA GLN A 183 5.79 12.95 6.11
C GLN A 183 5.48 11.52 6.57
N ARG A 184 5.79 10.49 5.76
CA ARG A 184 5.51 9.10 6.07
C ARG A 184 6.48 8.14 5.38
N PRO A 185 6.63 6.91 5.89
CA PRO A 185 7.45 5.88 5.28
C PRO A 185 7.00 5.55 3.85
N GLY A 186 7.99 5.35 2.95
CA GLY A 186 7.76 4.99 1.56
C GLY A 186 7.51 6.17 0.62
N GLU A 187 7.67 7.41 1.09
CA GLU A 187 7.39 8.62 0.32
C GLU A 187 8.47 9.71 0.44
N PHE A 188 9.74 9.33 0.53
CA PHE A 188 10.85 10.29 0.42
C PHE A 188 10.99 10.86 -1.01
N GLY A 189 10.43 10.19 -2.02
CA GLY A 189 10.67 10.48 -3.42
C GLY A 189 12.05 10.05 -3.89
N VAL A 190 12.72 9.19 -3.12
CA VAL A 190 14.08 8.70 -3.40
C VAL A 190 14.05 7.17 -3.36
N PRO A 191 14.29 6.47 -4.50
CA PRO A 191 14.20 5.01 -4.57
C PRO A 191 14.99 4.28 -3.49
N GLN A 192 16.13 4.83 -3.08
CA GLN A 192 16.98 4.25 -2.04
C GLN A 192 16.32 4.23 -0.66
N GLU A 193 15.36 5.13 -0.39
CA GLU A 193 14.62 5.18 0.86
C GLU A 193 13.25 4.49 0.76
N ASP A 194 12.62 4.53 -0.43
CA ASP A 194 11.23 4.13 -0.59
C ASP A 194 11.04 2.65 -0.95
N ILE A 195 11.87 2.09 -1.86
CA ILE A 195 11.72 0.72 -2.34
C ILE A 195 11.91 -0.28 -1.20
N ASN A 196 10.95 -1.20 -1.01
CA ASN A 196 10.94 -2.20 0.07
C ASN A 196 11.03 -1.58 1.48
N CYS A 197 10.52 -0.37 1.67
CA CYS A 197 10.35 0.20 2.99
C CYS A 197 9.28 -0.57 3.75
N ARG A 198 9.59 -1.02 4.98
CA ARG A 198 8.69 -1.77 5.88
C ARG A 198 8.42 -1.02 7.17
N CYS A 199 8.78 0.27 7.20
CA CYS A 199 8.50 1.11 8.34
C CYS A 199 7.03 1.52 8.36
N ARG A 200 6.51 1.79 9.57
CA ARG A 200 5.12 2.18 9.77
C ARG A 200 5.05 3.42 10.67
N LEU A 201 3.92 4.11 10.60
CA LEU A 201 3.57 5.15 11.54
C LEU A 201 2.79 4.57 12.71
N ILE A 202 3.12 4.99 13.93
CA ILE A 202 2.27 4.83 15.10
C ILE A 202 1.64 6.20 15.37
N ILE A 203 0.33 6.29 15.35
CA ILE A 203 -0.41 7.52 15.60
C ILE A 203 -0.93 7.53 17.03
N ARG A 204 -0.76 8.68 17.71
CA ARG A 204 -1.32 8.93 19.03
C ARG A 204 -2.16 10.18 19.01
N LEU A 205 -3.36 10.07 19.58
CA LEU A 205 -4.28 11.18 19.79
C LEU A 205 -4.17 11.66 21.22
N HIS A 206 -4.08 12.98 21.43
CA HIS A 206 -3.94 13.62 22.72
C HIS A 206 -5.03 14.68 22.88
N GLY A 207 -5.86 14.57 23.90
CA GLY A 207 -6.97 15.47 24.16
C GLY A 207 -8.23 14.71 24.57
N ASP A 208 -9.35 15.42 24.58
CA ASP A 208 -10.65 14.84 24.94
C ASP A 208 -11.39 14.42 23.67
N TYR A 209 -11.68 13.14 23.56
CA TYR A 209 -12.47 12.57 22.49
C TYR A 209 -13.43 11.50 23.03
N PRO A 210 -14.56 11.23 22.33
CA PRO A 210 -15.46 10.15 22.73
C PRO A 210 -14.74 8.80 22.71
N GLU A 211 -14.75 8.14 23.87
CA GLU A 211 -14.16 6.79 23.99
C GLU A 211 -15.17 5.73 23.52
N HIS A 212 -14.66 4.66 22.92
CA HIS A 212 -15.47 3.50 22.62
C HIS A 212 -15.52 2.53 23.81
N SER A 213 -16.61 1.75 23.88
CA SER A 213 -16.80 0.70 24.87
C SER A 213 -16.76 -0.71 24.28
N ALA A 214 -16.31 -0.86 23.04
CA ALA A 214 -16.26 -2.15 22.37
C ALA A 214 -15.13 -3.03 22.91
N ASP A 215 -15.45 -4.31 23.17
CA ASP A 215 -14.48 -5.27 23.70
C ASP A 215 -13.52 -5.83 22.61
N SER A 216 -13.87 -5.63 21.33
CA SER A 216 -13.04 -6.06 20.21
C SER A 216 -13.12 -5.09 19.03
N TYR A 217 -12.08 -5.12 18.15
CA TYR A 217 -12.06 -4.32 16.93
C TYR A 217 -13.26 -4.64 16.01
N ASP A 218 -13.61 -5.91 15.85
CA ASP A 218 -14.76 -6.32 15.03
C ASP A 218 -16.10 -5.80 15.57
N GLU A 219 -16.24 -5.73 16.88
CA GLU A 219 -17.41 -5.12 17.51
C GLU A 219 -17.43 -3.62 17.29
N TRP A 220 -16.28 -2.97 17.45
CA TRP A 220 -16.14 -1.54 17.25
C TRP A 220 -16.46 -1.13 15.80
N VAL A 221 -15.93 -1.84 14.79
CA VAL A 221 -16.23 -1.58 13.37
C VAL A 221 -17.70 -1.74 13.04
N ARG A 222 -18.40 -2.72 13.69
CA ARG A 222 -19.84 -2.90 13.47
C ARG A 222 -20.69 -1.78 14.05
N ASN A 223 -20.18 -1.05 15.02
CA ASN A 223 -20.88 0.03 15.74
C ASN A 223 -20.42 1.44 15.28
N ALA A 224 -19.40 1.53 14.43
CA ALA A 224 -18.91 2.76 13.84
C ALA A 224 -19.73 3.16 12.62
#